data_66b9b53845fd0a3e7ac89f03c3671424
#
_entry.id   66b9b53845fd0a3e7ac89f03c3671424
#
_cell.length_a   1.000
_cell.length_b   1.000
_cell.length_c   1.000
_cell.angle_alpha   90.00
_cell.angle_beta   90.00
_cell.angle_gamma   90.00
#
_symmetry.space_group_name_H-M   'P 1'
#
loop_
_entity.id
_entity.type
_entity.pdbx_description
1 polymer ?
#
loop_
_entity_poly.entity_id
_entity_poly.type
_entity_poly.pdbx_seq_one_letter_code
_entity_poly.pdbx_strand_id
1 'polypeptide(L)'
;MINTPSLTCFCTALLISVSLSAQVSQKGNVRIFNSQHTPLPGVQLMAIGAPATDTDNNGEFCFHFLNHKAGTAISSPQAYKKGYEVVNSDMLNGWILSEKRSLDIVMAPEGTIEEQKNHYYAIAIAHFSKLRNKTVQEINHLYAQQKITQAERAQRLKELAEENHTFMNMLDKYAEKFARINPDDITQIEKQVLKLVEDGKLTEAIELYNNSGLIVQARQKLQQRTQADEDIDLLAERMYRYADLCALAGGKENEQKAYDTYKWIAEILPDRFSYVLKYVLQKITLGEQDLEEWADRCQKLAFDEKSLIQVLNLKTLIATNIRKDYSKAFEYNQQALEILQQAQEAMPSGDYLAVMQITLHQTAYLLEAIHEWKQAEEVYLSNIKNLEEQIAVSDNQLFIRIQKGSLLDSYTSDRKSVV
;
A
#
# COMPACT_ATOMS: atom_id res chain seq x y z
N MET A 1 79.55 37.34 -19.14
CA MET A 1 78.28 37.20 -19.85
C MET A 1 77.58 35.98 -19.24
N ILE A 2 76.69 36.23 -18.33
CA ILE A 2 75.99 35.17 -17.60
C ILE A 2 74.54 35.23 -18.07
N ASN A 3 74.08 34.16 -18.75
CA ASN A 3 72.71 34.01 -19.21
C ASN A 3 71.84 33.55 -18.03
N THR A 4 70.84 34.32 -17.70
CA THR A 4 69.77 33.96 -16.80
C THR A 4 68.63 33.25 -17.56
N PRO A 5 68.16 32.09 -17.16
CA PRO A 5 66.96 31.50 -17.74
C PRO A 5 65.69 32.09 -17.11
N SER A 6 64.79 32.47 -17.95
CA SER A 6 63.44 32.94 -17.69
C SER A 6 62.60 31.85 -16.97
N LEU A 7 62.02 32.21 -15.82
CA LEU A 7 61.11 31.38 -15.07
C LEU A 7 59.69 31.57 -15.61
N THR A 8 59.25 30.68 -16.45
CA THR A 8 57.87 30.62 -16.91
C THR A 8 56.98 30.02 -15.78
N CYS A 9 56.20 30.90 -15.16
CA CYS A 9 55.21 30.54 -14.17
C CYS A 9 54.02 29.83 -14.83
N PHE A 10 53.93 28.50 -14.69
CA PHE A 10 52.75 27.70 -15.09
C PHE A 10 51.66 27.91 -14.03
N CYS A 11 50.73 28.82 -14.24
CA CYS A 11 49.47 28.88 -13.54
C CYS A 11 48.57 27.74 -14.02
N THR A 12 48.61 26.60 -13.32
CA THR A 12 47.61 25.57 -13.44
C THR A 12 46.35 26.07 -12.79
N ALA A 13 45.41 26.57 -13.63
CA ALA A 13 44.07 26.82 -13.20
C ALA A 13 43.39 25.48 -12.86
N LEU A 14 43.24 25.22 -11.56
CA LEU A 14 42.38 24.15 -11.07
C LEU A 14 40.93 24.55 -11.42
N LEU A 15 40.41 24.04 -12.53
CA LEU A 15 38.98 24.02 -12.80
C LEU A 15 38.32 23.10 -11.76
N ILE A 16 37.91 23.67 -10.64
CA ILE A 16 36.94 23.04 -9.75
C ILE A 16 35.65 23.00 -10.56
N SER A 17 35.37 21.86 -11.19
CA SER A 17 34.05 21.54 -11.69
C SER A 17 33.13 21.41 -10.48
N VAL A 18 32.50 22.51 -10.08
CA VAL A 18 31.35 22.45 -9.20
C VAL A 18 30.30 21.71 -10.02
N SER A 19 30.15 20.44 -9.76
CA SER A 19 28.98 19.68 -10.20
C SER A 19 27.79 20.45 -9.66
N LEU A 20 27.05 21.16 -10.52
CA LEU A 20 25.73 21.67 -10.20
C LEU A 20 24.88 20.42 -9.91
N SER A 21 24.82 20.02 -8.65
CA SER A 21 23.87 19.03 -8.20
C SER A 21 22.49 19.57 -8.58
N ALA A 22 21.74 18.79 -9.33
CA ALA A 22 20.39 19.17 -9.69
C ALA A 22 19.61 19.37 -8.39
N GLN A 23 19.17 20.59 -8.14
CA GLN A 23 18.31 20.95 -7.01
C GLN A 23 16.89 20.97 -7.51
N VAL A 24 15.98 20.39 -6.72
CA VAL A 24 14.55 20.52 -6.96
C VAL A 24 13.84 20.96 -5.68
N SER A 25 12.95 21.93 -5.83
CA SER A 25 12.10 22.41 -4.73
C SER A 25 10.70 21.84 -4.89
N GLN A 26 10.33 20.94 -3.98
CA GLN A 26 8.99 20.37 -3.92
C GLN A 26 8.15 21.18 -2.95
N LYS A 27 7.19 21.92 -3.49
CA LYS A 27 6.18 22.61 -2.69
C LYS A 27 5.07 21.64 -2.29
N GLY A 28 4.44 21.91 -1.14
CA GLY A 28 3.32 21.13 -0.67
C GLY A 28 2.50 21.85 0.37
N ASN A 29 1.41 21.23 0.76
CA ASN A 29 0.57 21.70 1.84
C ASN A 29 0.11 20.53 2.74
N VAL A 30 -0.17 20.83 4.02
CA VAL A 30 -0.78 19.90 4.95
C VAL A 30 -2.14 20.45 5.35
N ARG A 31 -3.15 19.60 5.29
CA ARG A 31 -4.54 19.96 5.61
C ARG A 31 -5.22 18.89 6.45
N ILE A 32 -6.30 19.29 7.11
CA ILE A 32 -7.09 18.41 7.96
C ILE A 32 -8.06 17.59 7.11
N PHE A 33 -8.16 16.31 7.41
CA PHE A 33 -9.10 15.36 6.82
C PHE A 33 -10.56 15.78 7.10
N ASN A 34 -11.42 15.72 6.08
CA ASN A 34 -12.86 16.02 6.16
C ASN A 34 -13.21 17.45 6.65
N SER A 35 -12.39 18.44 6.38
CA SER A 35 -12.59 19.79 6.92
C SER A 35 -12.54 20.92 5.88
N GLN A 36 -13.03 20.65 4.65
CA GLN A 36 -13.10 21.66 3.59
C GLN A 36 -11.75 22.31 3.29
N HIS A 37 -10.73 21.50 3.11
CA HIS A 37 -9.34 21.93 2.83
C HIS A 37 -8.73 22.84 3.93
N THR A 38 -9.17 22.70 5.17
CA THR A 38 -8.61 23.49 6.28
C THR A 38 -7.11 23.21 6.42
N PRO A 39 -6.24 24.24 6.34
CA PRO A 39 -4.81 24.07 6.50
C PRO A 39 -4.43 23.63 7.92
N LEU A 40 -3.35 22.86 8.04
CA LEU A 40 -2.82 22.41 9.32
C LEU A 40 -1.41 23.00 9.53
N PRO A 41 -1.28 24.09 10.30
CA PRO A 41 0.00 24.72 10.60
C PRO A 41 0.81 23.94 11.65
N GLY A 42 2.12 24.18 11.70
CA GLY A 42 3.03 23.62 12.70
C GLY A 42 3.14 22.10 12.65
N VAL A 43 3.10 21.51 11.47
CA VAL A 43 3.41 20.12 11.21
C VAL A 43 4.88 20.01 10.87
N GLN A 44 5.61 19.18 11.58
CA GLN A 44 7.01 18.86 11.28
C GLN A 44 7.08 17.86 10.13
N LEU A 45 7.90 18.15 9.14
CA LEU A 45 8.00 17.38 7.91
C LEU A 45 9.44 16.94 7.67
N MET A 46 9.61 15.68 7.30
CA MET A 46 10.91 15.08 6.95
C MET A 46 10.78 14.29 5.66
N ALA A 47 11.76 14.44 4.78
CA ALA A 47 11.89 13.61 3.58
C ALA A 47 13.36 13.23 3.40
N ILE A 48 13.62 12.01 2.95
CA ILE A 48 15.00 11.55 2.67
C ILE A 48 15.57 12.41 1.54
N GLY A 49 16.73 12.99 1.78
CA GLY A 49 17.43 13.83 0.79
C GLY A 49 17.04 15.31 0.81
N ALA A 50 16.19 15.74 1.74
CA ALA A 50 15.87 17.15 1.98
C ALA A 50 16.02 17.51 3.48
N PRO A 51 16.38 18.74 3.83
CA PRO A 51 16.30 19.22 5.21
C PRO A 51 14.86 19.15 5.74
N ALA A 52 14.73 18.90 7.05
CA ALA A 52 13.44 18.97 7.73
C ALA A 52 12.85 20.38 7.61
N THR A 53 11.53 20.48 7.52
CA THR A 53 10.80 21.74 7.42
C THR A 53 9.50 21.65 8.22
N ASP A 54 8.93 22.80 8.55
CA ASP A 54 7.63 22.90 9.24
C ASP A 54 6.61 23.58 8.32
N THR A 55 5.33 23.28 8.51
CA THR A 55 4.28 24.03 7.81
C THR A 55 4.08 25.42 8.42
N ASP A 56 3.85 26.40 7.57
CA ASP A 56 3.48 27.76 7.95
C ASP A 56 2.01 27.85 8.42
N ASN A 57 1.54 29.09 8.67
CA ASN A 57 0.15 29.33 9.11
C ASN A 57 -0.92 28.96 8.10
N ASN A 58 -0.55 28.80 6.81
CA ASN A 58 -1.42 28.36 5.74
C ASN A 58 -1.30 26.84 5.47
N GLY A 59 -0.53 26.12 6.31
CA GLY A 59 -0.25 24.72 6.11
C GLY A 59 0.73 24.44 4.96
N GLU A 60 1.36 25.47 4.39
CA GLU A 60 2.28 25.35 3.26
C GLU A 60 3.69 25.00 3.73
N PHE A 61 4.41 24.23 2.90
CA PHE A 61 5.82 23.89 3.11
C PHE A 61 6.59 23.77 1.80
N CYS A 62 7.93 23.70 1.88
CA CYS A 62 8.79 23.45 0.75
C CYS A 62 9.98 22.57 1.16
N PHE A 63 10.13 21.40 0.51
CA PHE A 63 11.34 20.61 0.58
C PHE A 63 12.35 21.07 -0.47
N HIS A 64 13.62 21.16 -0.09
CA HIS A 64 14.74 21.48 -0.96
C HIS A 64 15.64 20.25 -1.10
N PHE A 65 15.48 19.50 -2.18
CA PHE A 65 16.28 18.32 -2.47
C PHE A 65 17.60 18.71 -3.15
N LEU A 66 18.72 18.54 -2.45
CA LEU A 66 20.03 19.00 -2.92
C LEU A 66 20.65 18.09 -3.99
N ASN A 67 20.32 16.79 -3.97
CA ASN A 67 20.92 15.77 -4.82
C ASN A 67 19.89 15.07 -5.73
N HIS A 68 18.71 15.61 -5.87
CA HIS A 68 17.63 15.05 -6.69
C HIS A 68 17.23 16.06 -7.76
N LYS A 69 16.67 15.53 -8.86
CA LYS A 69 16.10 16.31 -9.95
C LYS A 69 14.60 16.04 -10.09
N ALA A 70 13.88 16.94 -10.75
CA ALA A 70 12.49 16.70 -11.10
C ALA A 70 12.35 15.38 -11.88
N GLY A 71 11.30 14.61 -11.58
CA GLY A 71 11.08 13.27 -12.12
C GLY A 71 11.68 12.13 -11.28
N THR A 72 12.40 12.41 -10.18
CA THR A 72 12.88 11.38 -9.26
C THR A 72 11.75 10.95 -8.33
N ALA A 73 11.56 9.63 -8.16
CA ALA A 73 10.67 9.08 -7.13
C ALA A 73 11.32 9.18 -5.75
N ILE A 74 10.54 9.50 -4.73
CA ILE A 74 10.97 9.54 -3.33
C ILE A 74 10.10 8.66 -2.45
N SER A 75 10.64 8.21 -1.32
CA SER A 75 9.87 7.57 -0.25
C SER A 75 8.84 8.56 0.33
N SER A 76 7.80 8.02 0.96
CA SER A 76 6.80 8.83 1.66
C SER A 76 7.47 9.84 2.59
N PRO A 77 7.22 11.14 2.41
CA PRO A 77 7.58 12.12 3.43
C PRO A 77 6.87 11.81 4.75
N GLN A 78 7.56 12.01 5.85
CA GLN A 78 6.97 11.91 7.18
C GLN A 78 6.39 13.25 7.58
N ALA A 79 5.20 13.22 8.17
CA ALA A 79 4.57 14.39 8.77
C ALA A 79 4.20 14.05 10.22
N TYR A 80 4.65 14.89 11.15
CA TYR A 80 4.40 14.72 12.57
C TYR A 80 3.72 15.95 13.15
N LYS A 81 2.59 15.71 13.82
CA LYS A 81 1.93 16.66 14.69
C LYS A 81 1.23 15.89 15.80
N LYS A 82 1.48 16.28 17.06
CA LYS A 82 0.89 15.60 18.23
C LYS A 82 -0.64 15.50 18.11
N GLY A 83 -1.18 14.30 18.29
CA GLY A 83 -2.62 14.01 18.21
C GLY A 83 -3.18 13.91 16.79
N TYR A 84 -2.31 13.79 15.76
CA TYR A 84 -2.70 13.62 14.36
C TYR A 84 -1.97 12.45 13.72
N GLU A 85 -2.62 11.81 12.76
CA GLU A 85 -2.09 10.74 11.92
C GLU A 85 -2.20 11.09 10.43
N VAL A 86 -1.27 10.59 9.60
CA VAL A 86 -1.30 10.79 8.14
C VAL A 86 -2.34 9.86 7.51
N VAL A 87 -3.23 10.43 6.71
CA VAL A 87 -4.32 9.69 6.06
C VAL A 87 -3.91 9.11 4.72
N ASN A 88 -3.22 9.89 3.89
CA ASN A 88 -2.94 9.55 2.49
C ASN A 88 -1.53 9.01 2.24
N SER A 89 -0.95 8.29 3.19
CA SER A 89 0.41 7.73 3.12
C SER A 89 0.67 6.90 1.85
N ASP A 90 -0.33 6.16 1.37
CA ASP A 90 -0.23 5.34 0.15
C ASP A 90 0.03 6.18 -1.10
N MET A 91 -0.55 7.38 -1.19
CA MET A 91 -0.36 8.31 -2.30
C MET A 91 0.99 9.02 -2.25
N LEU A 92 1.58 9.12 -1.07
CA LEU A 92 2.88 9.77 -0.85
C LEU A 92 4.04 8.84 -1.20
N ASN A 93 3.84 7.53 -1.17
CA ASN A 93 4.88 6.55 -1.44
C ASN A 93 5.20 6.47 -2.94
N GLY A 94 6.45 6.72 -3.30
CA GLY A 94 6.87 6.80 -4.70
C GLY A 94 6.45 8.12 -5.37
N TRP A 95 6.26 9.18 -4.59
CA TRP A 95 5.98 10.51 -5.15
C TRP A 95 7.06 10.94 -6.11
N ILE A 96 6.64 11.42 -7.28
CA ILE A 96 7.56 11.93 -8.29
C ILE A 96 7.79 13.43 -8.04
N LEU A 97 9.03 13.81 -7.75
CA LEU A 97 9.40 15.21 -7.50
C LEU A 97 9.05 16.10 -8.68
N SER A 98 8.37 17.22 -8.41
CA SER A 98 7.92 18.17 -9.41
C SER A 98 7.84 19.58 -8.82
N GLU A 99 8.40 20.57 -9.51
CA GLU A 99 8.25 21.97 -9.14
C GLU A 99 6.86 22.54 -9.48
N LYS A 100 6.11 21.83 -10.31
CA LYS A 100 4.79 22.26 -10.79
C LYS A 100 3.64 21.66 -10.00
N ARG A 101 3.87 20.52 -9.34
CA ARG A 101 2.88 19.74 -8.65
C ARG A 101 3.02 19.91 -7.15
N SER A 102 1.92 20.22 -6.45
CA SER A 102 1.89 20.29 -4.98
C SER A 102 1.89 18.91 -4.37
N LEU A 103 2.67 18.71 -3.33
CA LEU A 103 2.67 17.51 -2.51
C LEU A 103 1.67 17.71 -1.36
N ASP A 104 0.48 17.18 -1.52
CA ASP A 104 -0.60 17.36 -0.55
C ASP A 104 -0.59 16.25 0.49
N ILE A 105 -0.44 16.61 1.75
CA ILE A 105 -0.49 15.70 2.89
C ILE A 105 -1.79 15.94 3.65
N VAL A 106 -2.55 14.89 3.89
CA VAL A 106 -3.80 14.94 4.64
C VAL A 106 -3.59 14.27 6.00
N MET A 107 -3.95 14.97 7.07
CA MET A 107 -3.85 14.45 8.43
C MET A 107 -5.21 14.48 9.13
N ALA A 108 -5.51 13.43 9.88
CA ALA A 108 -6.70 13.32 10.72
C ALA A 108 -6.32 13.35 12.21
N PRO A 109 -7.24 13.69 13.13
CA PRO A 109 -7.06 13.38 14.53
C PRO A 109 -6.76 11.88 14.72
N GLU A 110 -5.85 11.57 15.64
CA GLU A 110 -5.42 10.21 15.93
C GLU A 110 -6.61 9.30 16.28
N GLY A 111 -6.65 8.11 15.69
CA GLY A 111 -7.74 7.13 15.85
C GLY A 111 -8.92 7.31 14.90
N THR A 112 -8.98 8.41 14.12
CA THR A 112 -10.08 8.64 13.15
C THR A 112 -10.11 7.55 12.09
N ILE A 113 -8.96 7.17 11.55
CA ILE A 113 -8.88 6.16 10.48
C ILE A 113 -9.29 4.80 11.00
N GLU A 114 -8.91 4.45 12.21
CA GLU A 114 -9.31 3.16 12.81
C GLU A 114 -10.82 3.09 13.08
N GLU A 115 -11.42 4.17 13.57
CA GLU A 115 -12.87 4.23 13.76
C GLU A 115 -13.62 4.06 12.42
N GLN A 116 -13.19 4.75 11.37
CA GLN A 116 -13.78 4.63 10.05
C GLN A 116 -13.53 3.25 9.43
N LYS A 117 -12.35 2.68 9.61
CA LYS A 117 -12.03 1.32 9.17
C LYS A 117 -12.99 0.31 9.78
N ASN A 118 -13.19 0.37 11.09
CA ASN A 118 -14.12 -0.52 11.79
C ASN A 118 -15.56 -0.36 11.28
N HIS A 119 -15.96 0.85 10.95
CA HIS A 119 -17.27 1.12 10.36
C HIS A 119 -17.43 0.46 8.98
N TYR A 120 -16.47 0.67 8.05
CA TYR A 120 -16.52 0.04 6.72
C TYR A 120 -16.37 -1.47 6.78
N TYR A 121 -15.57 -1.98 7.69
CA TYR A 121 -15.44 -3.41 7.95
C TYR A 121 -16.80 -4.03 8.35
N ALA A 122 -17.52 -3.40 9.29
CA ALA A 122 -18.84 -3.87 9.71
C ALA A 122 -19.87 -3.85 8.56
N ILE A 123 -19.86 -2.80 7.73
CA ILE A 123 -20.72 -2.70 6.54
C ILE A 123 -20.44 -3.84 5.57
N ALA A 124 -19.19 -4.08 5.25
CA ALA A 124 -18.80 -5.11 4.29
C ALA A 124 -19.13 -6.52 4.80
N ILE A 125 -18.90 -6.82 6.08
CA ILE A 125 -19.31 -8.09 6.70
C ILE A 125 -20.82 -8.30 6.61
N ALA A 126 -21.60 -7.27 6.92
CA ALA A 126 -23.06 -7.36 6.88
C ALA A 126 -23.55 -7.63 5.46
N HIS A 127 -22.99 -6.95 4.46
CA HIS A 127 -23.30 -7.15 3.04
C HIS A 127 -22.93 -8.57 2.59
N PHE A 128 -21.69 -8.98 2.85
CA PHE A 128 -21.18 -10.30 2.49
C PHE A 128 -21.96 -11.43 3.12
N SER A 129 -22.35 -11.29 4.39
CA SER A 129 -23.19 -12.27 5.08
C SER A 129 -24.55 -12.47 4.40
N LYS A 130 -25.14 -11.39 3.88
CA LYS A 130 -26.40 -11.47 3.10
C LYS A 130 -26.19 -12.25 1.78
N LEU A 131 -25.12 -11.94 1.05
CA LEU A 131 -24.78 -12.64 -0.19
C LEU A 131 -24.54 -14.13 0.06
N ARG A 132 -23.73 -14.46 1.05
CA ARG A 132 -23.45 -15.85 1.45
C ARG A 132 -24.73 -16.62 1.80
N ASN A 133 -25.58 -16.03 2.65
CA ASN A 133 -26.83 -16.68 3.04
C ASN A 133 -27.76 -16.93 1.84
N LYS A 134 -27.82 -15.99 0.90
CA LYS A 134 -28.57 -16.16 -0.35
C LYS A 134 -28.01 -17.33 -1.17
N THR A 135 -26.69 -17.38 -1.38
CA THR A 135 -26.03 -18.47 -2.11
C THR A 135 -26.24 -19.83 -1.45
N VAL A 136 -26.16 -19.91 -0.11
CA VAL A 136 -26.46 -21.15 0.64
C VAL A 136 -27.91 -21.58 0.42
N GLN A 137 -28.87 -20.64 0.46
CA GLN A 137 -30.28 -20.93 0.18
C GLN A 137 -30.50 -21.44 -1.25
N GLU A 138 -29.85 -20.84 -2.24
CA GLU A 138 -29.93 -21.26 -3.65
C GLU A 138 -29.35 -22.68 -3.85
N ILE A 139 -28.19 -23.00 -3.24
CA ILE A 139 -27.60 -24.34 -3.28
C ILE A 139 -28.55 -25.36 -2.64
N ASN A 140 -29.13 -25.07 -1.49
CA ASN A 140 -30.08 -25.93 -0.82
C ASN A 140 -31.38 -26.11 -1.61
N HIS A 141 -31.86 -25.08 -2.28
CA HIS A 141 -33.02 -25.14 -3.14
C HIS A 141 -32.80 -26.04 -4.36
N LEU A 142 -31.64 -25.91 -5.03
CA LEU A 142 -31.25 -26.80 -6.12
C LEU A 142 -31.18 -28.27 -5.69
N TYR A 143 -30.66 -28.54 -4.51
CA TYR A 143 -30.62 -29.88 -3.92
C TYR A 143 -32.04 -30.41 -3.64
N ALA A 144 -32.90 -29.59 -3.01
CA ALA A 144 -34.29 -29.98 -2.73
C ALA A 144 -35.09 -30.25 -4.00
N GLN A 145 -34.78 -29.56 -5.10
CA GLN A 145 -35.37 -29.81 -6.44
C GLN A 145 -34.72 -31.00 -7.16
N GLN A 146 -33.81 -31.74 -6.55
CA GLN A 146 -33.05 -32.84 -7.15
C GLN A 146 -32.26 -32.45 -8.43
N LYS A 147 -31.93 -31.14 -8.58
CA LYS A 147 -31.11 -30.60 -9.68
C LYS A 147 -29.62 -30.79 -9.48
N ILE A 148 -29.20 -31.04 -8.25
CA ILE A 148 -27.82 -31.36 -7.86
C ILE A 148 -27.83 -32.53 -6.89
N THR A 149 -26.76 -33.33 -6.92
CA THR A 149 -26.52 -34.43 -6.00
C THR A 149 -26.05 -33.96 -4.64
N GLN A 150 -26.07 -34.84 -3.63
CA GLN A 150 -25.52 -34.56 -2.31
C GLN A 150 -24.01 -34.24 -2.38
N ALA A 151 -23.26 -34.92 -3.23
CA ALA A 151 -21.84 -34.67 -3.44
C ALA A 151 -21.58 -33.28 -4.05
N GLU A 152 -22.34 -32.89 -5.09
CA GLU A 152 -22.26 -31.55 -5.68
C GLU A 152 -22.66 -30.45 -4.71
N ARG A 153 -23.70 -30.69 -3.88
CA ARG A 153 -24.06 -29.74 -2.80
C ARG A 153 -22.92 -29.57 -1.81
N ALA A 154 -22.31 -30.65 -1.34
CA ALA A 154 -21.20 -30.60 -0.40
C ALA A 154 -19.99 -29.86 -0.99
N GLN A 155 -19.67 -30.12 -2.26
CA GLN A 155 -18.57 -29.47 -2.98
C GLN A 155 -18.82 -27.95 -3.09
N ARG A 156 -20.01 -27.53 -3.54
CA ARG A 156 -20.35 -26.08 -3.67
C ARG A 156 -20.34 -25.35 -2.34
N LEU A 157 -20.77 -25.98 -1.25
CA LEU A 157 -20.70 -25.39 0.10
C LEU A 157 -19.25 -25.28 0.58
N LYS A 158 -18.38 -26.22 0.24
CA LYS A 158 -16.95 -26.17 0.54
C LYS A 158 -16.28 -25.02 -0.24
N GLU A 159 -16.52 -24.92 -1.54
CA GLU A 159 -16.02 -23.82 -2.37
C GLU A 159 -16.46 -22.44 -1.82
N LEU A 160 -17.72 -22.32 -1.44
CA LEU A 160 -18.23 -21.10 -0.80
C LEU A 160 -17.54 -20.78 0.54
N ALA A 161 -17.16 -21.79 1.31
CA ALA A 161 -16.43 -21.59 2.56
C ALA A 161 -14.98 -21.13 2.31
N GLU A 162 -14.32 -21.67 1.29
CA GLU A 162 -12.97 -21.26 0.87
C GLU A 162 -12.96 -19.81 0.34
N GLU A 163 -13.94 -19.45 -0.51
CA GLU A 163 -14.14 -18.07 -0.98
C GLU A 163 -14.37 -17.10 0.21
N ASN A 164 -15.17 -17.51 1.18
CA ASN A 164 -15.42 -16.73 2.39
C ASN A 164 -14.14 -16.46 3.18
N HIS A 165 -13.30 -17.47 3.36
CA HIS A 165 -12.03 -17.33 4.06
C HIS A 165 -11.10 -16.34 3.35
N THR A 166 -10.96 -16.45 2.03
CA THR A 166 -10.15 -15.54 1.22
C THR A 166 -10.64 -14.10 1.32
N PHE A 167 -11.96 -13.88 1.21
CA PHE A 167 -12.57 -12.55 1.35
C PHE A 167 -12.28 -11.94 2.73
N MET A 168 -12.49 -12.70 3.81
CA MET A 168 -12.28 -12.21 5.16
C MET A 168 -10.83 -11.77 5.42
N ASN A 169 -9.86 -12.47 4.84
CA ASN A 169 -8.44 -12.11 4.96
C ASN A 169 -8.08 -10.79 4.25
N MET A 170 -8.86 -10.40 3.26
CA MET A 170 -8.63 -9.16 2.49
C MET A 170 -9.46 -7.98 3.00
N LEU A 171 -10.55 -8.27 3.72
CA LEU A 171 -11.55 -7.28 4.10
C LEU A 171 -10.98 -6.14 4.93
N ASP A 172 -10.09 -6.43 5.86
CA ASP A 172 -9.44 -5.44 6.71
C ASP A 172 -8.70 -4.38 5.89
N LYS A 173 -7.95 -4.84 4.86
CA LYS A 173 -7.21 -3.95 3.96
C LYS A 173 -8.13 -3.07 3.11
N TYR A 174 -9.25 -3.62 2.63
CA TYR A 174 -10.21 -2.82 1.85
C TYR A 174 -10.94 -1.81 2.72
N ALA A 175 -11.34 -2.19 3.93
CA ALA A 175 -11.97 -1.29 4.89
C ALA A 175 -11.03 -0.11 5.25
N GLU A 176 -9.75 -0.37 5.45
CA GLU A 176 -8.74 0.66 5.70
C GLU A 176 -8.60 1.63 4.51
N LYS A 177 -8.58 1.14 3.28
CA LYS A 177 -8.53 2.01 2.09
C LYS A 177 -9.74 2.94 2.00
N PHE A 178 -10.94 2.42 2.30
CA PHE A 178 -12.15 3.25 2.35
C PHE A 178 -12.11 4.29 3.46
N ALA A 179 -11.58 3.94 4.63
CA ALA A 179 -11.40 4.85 5.74
C ALA A 179 -10.49 6.06 5.41
N ARG A 180 -9.58 5.88 4.45
CA ARG A 180 -8.63 6.91 4.01
C ARG A 180 -9.14 7.80 2.87
N ILE A 181 -10.32 7.54 2.33
CA ILE A 181 -10.91 8.39 1.28
C ILE A 181 -11.31 9.74 1.90
N ASN A 182 -10.64 10.81 1.47
CA ASN A 182 -11.02 12.14 1.87
C ASN A 182 -12.17 12.67 0.99
N PRO A 183 -13.37 12.94 1.53
CA PRO A 183 -14.49 13.47 0.75
C PRO A 183 -14.21 14.81 0.05
N ASP A 184 -13.21 15.56 0.49
CA ASP A 184 -12.83 16.82 -0.15
C ASP A 184 -12.11 16.62 -1.50
N ASP A 185 -11.51 15.43 -1.70
CA ASP A 185 -10.70 15.10 -2.88
C ASP A 185 -11.44 14.32 -3.96
N ILE A 186 -12.71 14.05 -3.73
CA ILE A 186 -13.54 13.24 -4.63
C ILE A 186 -14.66 14.06 -5.28
N THR A 187 -15.12 13.59 -6.43
CA THR A 187 -16.21 14.24 -7.18
C THR A 187 -17.54 14.10 -6.45
N GLN A 188 -18.55 14.89 -6.85
CA GLN A 188 -19.89 14.78 -6.29
C GLN A 188 -20.54 13.40 -6.50
N ILE A 189 -20.23 12.73 -7.61
CA ILE A 189 -20.69 11.36 -7.87
C ILE A 189 -20.00 10.40 -6.90
N GLU A 190 -18.70 10.53 -6.71
CA GLU A 190 -17.94 9.70 -5.75
C GLU A 190 -18.43 9.93 -4.30
N LYS A 191 -18.83 11.16 -3.94
CA LYS A 191 -19.50 11.44 -2.65
C LYS A 191 -20.82 10.69 -2.49
N GLN A 192 -21.62 10.60 -3.57
CA GLN A 192 -22.85 9.82 -3.56
C GLN A 192 -22.56 8.32 -3.45
N VAL A 193 -21.53 7.84 -4.14
CA VAL A 193 -21.07 6.45 -4.02
C VAL A 193 -20.65 6.16 -2.58
N LEU A 194 -19.84 7.02 -1.97
CA LEU A 194 -19.40 6.84 -0.58
C LEU A 194 -20.59 6.78 0.38
N LYS A 195 -21.59 7.65 0.20
CA LYS A 195 -22.82 7.62 0.99
C LYS A 195 -23.59 6.31 0.82
N LEU A 196 -23.68 5.76 -0.37
CA LEU A 196 -24.31 4.44 -0.59
C LEU A 196 -23.52 3.33 0.13
N VAL A 197 -22.19 3.40 0.14
CA VAL A 197 -21.35 2.46 0.92
C VAL A 197 -21.66 2.59 2.40
N GLU A 198 -21.71 3.80 2.95
CA GLU A 198 -22.07 4.07 4.37
C GLU A 198 -23.46 3.54 4.72
N ASP A 199 -24.42 3.62 3.79
CA ASP A 199 -25.77 3.05 3.93
C ASP A 199 -25.80 1.50 3.78
N GLY A 200 -24.67 0.84 3.54
CA GLY A 200 -24.56 -0.61 3.31
C GLY A 200 -25.09 -1.07 1.95
N LYS A 201 -25.26 -0.17 0.99
CA LYS A 201 -25.81 -0.42 -0.36
C LYS A 201 -24.71 -0.58 -1.40
N LEU A 202 -23.79 -1.55 -1.17
CA LEU A 202 -22.58 -1.70 -1.99
C LEU A 202 -22.88 -2.00 -3.46
N THR A 203 -23.91 -2.80 -3.73
CA THR A 203 -24.33 -3.10 -5.11
C THR A 203 -24.79 -1.83 -5.84
N GLU A 204 -25.63 -1.02 -5.21
CA GLU A 204 -26.09 0.26 -5.77
C GLU A 204 -24.93 1.25 -5.95
N ALA A 205 -23.95 1.25 -5.05
CA ALA A 205 -22.74 2.06 -5.15
C ALA A 205 -21.92 1.69 -6.40
N ILE A 206 -21.72 0.39 -6.67
CA ILE A 206 -21.04 -0.11 -7.86
C ILE A 206 -21.81 0.27 -9.13
N GLU A 207 -23.13 0.09 -9.13
CA GLU A 207 -23.99 0.46 -10.27
C GLU A 207 -23.92 1.95 -10.57
N LEU A 208 -23.98 2.81 -9.54
CA LEU A 208 -23.83 4.25 -9.70
C LEU A 208 -22.47 4.60 -10.29
N TYR A 209 -21.40 3.98 -9.81
CA TYR A 209 -20.05 4.22 -10.31
C TYR A 209 -19.92 3.83 -11.81
N ASN A 210 -20.44 2.65 -12.18
CA ASN A 210 -20.43 2.17 -13.57
C ASN A 210 -21.25 3.08 -14.50
N ASN A 211 -22.45 3.50 -14.07
CA ASN A 211 -23.37 4.30 -14.89
C ASN A 211 -22.97 5.78 -14.96
N SER A 212 -22.10 6.26 -14.09
CA SER A 212 -21.66 7.65 -14.04
C SER A 212 -20.79 8.09 -15.22
N GLY A 213 -20.22 7.15 -15.94
CA GLY A 213 -19.21 7.40 -16.97
C GLY A 213 -17.82 7.79 -16.44
N LEU A 214 -17.63 7.93 -15.13
CA LEU A 214 -16.34 8.33 -14.54
C LEU A 214 -15.20 7.37 -14.90
N ILE A 215 -15.46 6.06 -14.85
CA ILE A 215 -14.49 5.04 -15.20
C ILE A 215 -14.13 5.09 -16.69
N VAL A 216 -15.14 5.25 -17.54
CA VAL A 216 -14.93 5.37 -19.00
C VAL A 216 -14.11 6.60 -19.33
N GLN A 217 -14.44 7.75 -18.72
CA GLN A 217 -13.68 9.00 -18.90
C GLN A 217 -12.25 8.89 -18.39
N ALA A 218 -12.04 8.29 -17.21
CA ALA A 218 -10.72 8.07 -16.65
C ALA A 218 -9.88 7.18 -17.58
N ARG A 219 -10.44 6.06 -18.07
CA ARG A 219 -9.79 5.18 -19.05
C ARG A 219 -9.38 5.91 -20.32
N GLN A 220 -10.30 6.65 -20.92
CA GLN A 220 -10.02 7.40 -22.15
C GLN A 220 -8.89 8.40 -21.96
N LYS A 221 -8.91 9.18 -20.89
CA LYS A 221 -7.87 10.17 -20.58
C LYS A 221 -6.51 9.51 -20.33
N LEU A 222 -6.47 8.41 -19.57
CA LEU A 222 -5.23 7.66 -19.31
C LEU A 222 -4.66 7.04 -20.60
N GLN A 223 -5.52 6.56 -21.52
CA GLN A 223 -5.08 6.02 -22.80
C GLN A 223 -4.54 7.10 -23.74
N GLN A 224 -5.12 8.28 -23.74
CA GLN A 224 -4.73 9.37 -24.63
C GLN A 224 -3.40 10.03 -24.25
N ARG A 225 -2.86 9.78 -23.02
CA ARG A 225 -1.58 10.31 -22.51
C ARG A 225 -1.23 11.68 -23.08
N THR A 226 -2.17 12.62 -23.02
CA THR A 226 -1.83 14.01 -23.34
C THR A 226 -0.98 14.54 -22.18
N GLN A 227 0.15 15.12 -22.50
CA GLN A 227 1.29 15.47 -21.66
C GLN A 227 1.06 16.42 -20.46
N ALA A 228 -0.15 16.59 -19.98
CA ALA A 228 -0.44 17.27 -18.73
C ALA A 228 -0.48 16.22 -17.61
N ASP A 229 0.70 15.83 -17.11
CA ASP A 229 0.90 14.76 -16.13
C ASP A 229 0.21 14.99 -14.77
N GLU A 230 -0.43 16.12 -14.55
CA GLU A 230 -1.03 16.50 -13.26
C GLU A 230 -2.27 15.68 -12.93
N ASP A 231 -2.99 15.15 -13.92
CA ASP A 231 -4.23 14.42 -13.71
C ASP A 231 -4.08 12.88 -13.71
N ILE A 232 -2.94 12.34 -14.14
CA ILE A 232 -2.79 10.89 -14.36
C ILE A 232 -2.94 10.11 -13.05
N ASP A 233 -2.27 10.54 -11.99
CA ASP A 233 -2.34 9.87 -10.69
C ASP A 233 -3.74 10.00 -10.08
N LEU A 234 -4.39 11.17 -10.23
CA LEU A 234 -5.76 11.37 -9.77
C LEU A 234 -6.76 10.48 -10.51
N LEU A 235 -6.57 10.31 -11.83
CA LEU A 235 -7.42 9.42 -12.64
C LEU A 235 -7.18 7.95 -12.29
N ALA A 236 -5.93 7.56 -12.06
CA ALA A 236 -5.58 6.22 -11.62
C ALA A 236 -6.18 5.95 -10.23
N GLU A 237 -6.07 6.87 -9.28
CA GLU A 237 -6.67 6.74 -7.95
C GLU A 237 -8.20 6.60 -8.01
N ARG A 238 -8.89 7.30 -8.92
CA ARG A 238 -10.33 7.12 -9.14
C ARG A 238 -10.66 5.69 -9.58
N MET A 239 -9.87 5.14 -10.49
CA MET A 239 -10.05 3.77 -10.95
C MET A 239 -9.72 2.76 -9.83
N TYR A 240 -8.71 3.07 -9.01
CA TYR A 240 -8.41 2.26 -7.83
C TYR A 240 -9.57 2.23 -6.84
N ARG A 241 -10.17 3.38 -6.52
CA ARG A 241 -11.35 3.44 -5.64
C ARG A 241 -12.51 2.59 -6.15
N TYR A 242 -12.73 2.57 -7.47
CA TYR A 242 -13.72 1.68 -8.07
C TYR A 242 -13.35 0.20 -7.88
N ALA A 243 -12.09 -0.18 -8.14
CA ALA A 243 -11.62 -1.54 -7.95
C ALA A 243 -11.72 -1.97 -6.49
N ASP A 244 -11.29 -1.10 -5.56
CA ASP A 244 -11.40 -1.34 -4.12
C ASP A 244 -12.88 -1.49 -3.66
N LEU A 245 -13.81 -0.71 -4.24
CA LEU A 245 -15.25 -0.86 -3.98
C LEU A 245 -15.77 -2.22 -4.45
N CYS A 246 -15.39 -2.65 -5.64
CA CYS A 246 -15.76 -3.97 -6.15
C CYS A 246 -15.21 -5.07 -5.22
N ALA A 247 -13.95 -4.96 -4.81
CA ALA A 247 -13.32 -5.91 -3.90
C ALA A 247 -13.98 -5.91 -2.51
N LEU A 248 -14.34 -4.74 -1.97
CA LEU A 248 -15.04 -4.59 -0.69
C LEU A 248 -16.44 -5.22 -0.71
N ALA A 249 -17.14 -5.13 -1.85
CA ALA A 249 -18.45 -5.74 -2.01
C ALA A 249 -18.40 -7.27 -2.09
N GLY A 250 -17.27 -7.84 -2.51
CA GLY A 250 -17.05 -9.27 -2.61
C GLY A 250 -17.88 -9.95 -3.71
N GLY A 251 -17.68 -11.26 -3.83
CA GLY A 251 -18.31 -12.10 -4.84
C GLY A 251 -17.57 -12.14 -6.16
N LYS A 252 -17.58 -13.31 -6.83
CA LYS A 252 -16.74 -13.61 -8.01
C LYS A 252 -16.77 -12.54 -9.10
N GLU A 253 -17.94 -12.01 -9.42
CA GLU A 253 -18.08 -11.00 -10.46
C GLU A 253 -17.39 -9.68 -10.08
N ASN A 254 -17.55 -9.24 -8.84
CA ASN A 254 -16.94 -8.02 -8.36
C ASN A 254 -15.41 -8.17 -8.16
N GLU A 255 -14.97 -9.32 -7.68
CA GLU A 255 -13.54 -9.67 -7.58
C GLU A 255 -12.87 -9.64 -8.94
N GLN A 256 -13.54 -10.18 -9.97
CA GLN A 256 -13.04 -10.13 -11.36
C GLN A 256 -12.97 -8.67 -11.87
N LYS A 257 -14.00 -7.85 -11.60
CA LYS A 257 -13.98 -6.42 -11.99
C LYS A 257 -12.82 -5.67 -11.31
N ALA A 258 -12.59 -5.95 -10.03
CA ALA A 258 -11.47 -5.38 -9.28
C ALA A 258 -10.13 -5.77 -9.91
N TYR A 259 -9.94 -7.07 -10.15
CA TYR A 259 -8.74 -7.62 -10.78
C TYR A 259 -8.45 -7.02 -12.16
N ASP A 260 -9.46 -7.01 -13.05
CA ASP A 260 -9.33 -6.47 -14.41
C ASP A 260 -8.97 -4.98 -14.38
N THR A 261 -9.47 -4.24 -13.39
CA THR A 261 -9.17 -2.83 -13.22
C THR A 261 -7.74 -2.62 -12.72
N TYR A 262 -7.28 -3.35 -11.71
CA TYR A 262 -5.89 -3.29 -11.24
C TYR A 262 -4.89 -3.67 -12.34
N LYS A 263 -5.18 -4.75 -13.08
CA LYS A 263 -4.38 -5.19 -14.22
C LYS A 263 -4.24 -4.08 -15.24
N TRP A 264 -5.36 -3.51 -15.66
CA TRP A 264 -5.39 -2.46 -16.67
C TRP A 264 -4.58 -1.22 -16.23
N ILE A 265 -4.67 -0.80 -14.96
CA ILE A 265 -3.89 0.34 -14.44
C ILE A 265 -2.39 0.02 -14.48
N ALA A 266 -1.99 -1.17 -14.04
CA ALA A 266 -0.58 -1.58 -14.06
C ALA A 266 -0.01 -1.69 -15.49
N GLU A 267 -0.85 -2.04 -16.48
CA GLU A 267 -0.46 -2.06 -17.90
C GLU A 267 -0.32 -0.66 -18.50
N ILE A 268 -1.19 0.28 -18.12
CA ILE A 268 -1.18 1.65 -18.62
C ILE A 268 -0.11 2.51 -17.92
N LEU A 269 0.15 2.28 -16.65
CA LEU A 269 1.16 2.97 -15.85
C LEU A 269 2.28 2.02 -15.41
N PRO A 270 2.99 1.44 -16.38
CA PRO A 270 3.96 0.38 -16.14
C PRO A 270 5.24 0.84 -15.41
N ASP A 271 5.43 2.11 -15.30
CA ASP A 271 6.54 2.82 -14.66
C ASP A 271 6.23 3.24 -13.21
N ARG A 272 5.02 2.98 -12.74
CA ARG A 272 4.60 3.30 -11.38
C ARG A 272 4.69 2.08 -10.46
N PHE A 273 5.70 2.07 -9.60
CA PHE A 273 5.98 0.97 -8.66
C PHE A 273 4.75 0.54 -7.86
N SER A 274 4.05 1.48 -7.22
CA SER A 274 2.90 1.20 -6.37
C SER A 274 1.77 0.48 -7.10
N TYR A 275 1.48 0.85 -8.34
CA TYR A 275 0.42 0.23 -9.13
C TYR A 275 0.78 -1.16 -9.60
N VAL A 276 2.03 -1.35 -10.04
CA VAL A 276 2.53 -2.68 -10.45
C VAL A 276 2.56 -3.61 -9.24
N LEU A 277 3.06 -3.16 -8.09
CA LEU A 277 3.11 -3.96 -6.86
C LEU A 277 1.71 -4.39 -6.40
N LYS A 278 0.74 -3.47 -6.35
CA LYS A 278 -0.65 -3.79 -5.97
C LYS A 278 -1.26 -4.85 -6.88
N TYR A 279 -1.04 -4.73 -8.19
CA TYR A 279 -1.54 -5.74 -9.14
C TYR A 279 -0.91 -7.12 -8.91
N VAL A 280 0.41 -7.19 -8.67
CA VAL A 280 1.08 -8.48 -8.43
C VAL A 280 0.59 -9.13 -7.13
N LEU A 281 0.38 -8.35 -6.09
CA LEU A 281 -0.21 -8.85 -4.84
C LEU A 281 -1.60 -9.46 -5.07
N GLN A 282 -2.42 -8.83 -5.92
CA GLN A 282 -3.73 -9.37 -6.27
C GLN A 282 -3.63 -10.68 -7.08
N LYS A 283 -2.66 -10.77 -8.02
CA LYS A 283 -2.39 -12.01 -8.76
C LYS A 283 -2.00 -13.16 -7.83
N ILE A 284 -1.17 -12.91 -6.83
CA ILE A 284 -0.79 -13.92 -5.83
C ILE A 284 -2.03 -14.44 -5.09
N THR A 285 -2.92 -13.53 -4.66
CA THR A 285 -4.15 -13.89 -3.96
C THR A 285 -5.05 -14.81 -4.80
N LEU A 286 -5.08 -14.62 -6.12
CA LEU A 286 -5.85 -15.44 -7.07
C LEU A 286 -5.11 -16.72 -7.50
N GLY A 287 -3.87 -16.95 -7.07
CA GLY A 287 -3.09 -18.14 -7.39
C GLY A 287 -2.62 -18.22 -8.84
N GLU A 288 -2.47 -17.10 -9.54
CA GLU A 288 -2.02 -17.06 -10.92
C GLU A 288 -0.55 -17.48 -11.09
N GLN A 289 -0.16 -17.94 -12.28
CA GLN A 289 1.12 -18.61 -12.52
C GLN A 289 2.22 -17.72 -13.11
N ASP A 290 1.89 -16.65 -13.83
CA ASP A 290 2.84 -15.75 -14.52
C ASP A 290 3.30 -14.57 -13.63
N LEU A 291 3.77 -14.89 -12.44
CA LEU A 291 4.09 -13.90 -11.41
C LEU A 291 5.51 -13.35 -11.49
N GLU A 292 6.47 -14.15 -11.97
CA GLU A 292 7.89 -13.81 -11.95
C GLU A 292 8.21 -12.60 -12.81
N GLU A 293 7.65 -12.52 -14.02
CA GLU A 293 7.86 -11.37 -14.91
C GLU A 293 7.42 -10.06 -14.24
N TRP A 294 6.27 -10.09 -13.57
CA TRP A 294 5.73 -8.94 -12.86
C TRP A 294 6.53 -8.60 -11.58
N ALA A 295 7.00 -9.61 -10.85
CA ALA A 295 7.87 -9.40 -9.69
C ALA A 295 9.23 -8.81 -10.10
N ASP A 296 9.80 -9.27 -11.22
CA ASP A 296 11.04 -8.71 -11.78
C ASP A 296 10.84 -7.29 -12.30
N ARG A 297 9.64 -6.97 -12.79
CA ARG A 297 9.27 -5.61 -13.13
C ARG A 297 9.20 -4.72 -11.90
N CYS A 298 8.55 -5.16 -10.81
CA CYS A 298 8.58 -4.45 -9.53
C CYS A 298 10.02 -4.20 -9.07
N GLN A 299 10.90 -5.17 -9.20
CA GLN A 299 12.31 -5.03 -8.81
C GLN A 299 13.02 -3.94 -9.60
N LYS A 300 12.77 -3.83 -10.90
CA LYS A 300 13.35 -2.77 -11.74
C LYS A 300 12.82 -1.37 -11.41
N LEU A 301 11.63 -1.30 -10.82
CA LEU A 301 10.96 -0.05 -10.44
C LEU A 301 11.24 0.33 -8.99
N ALA A 302 11.85 -0.56 -8.19
CA ALA A 302 12.24 -0.25 -6.81
C ALA A 302 13.24 0.91 -6.81
N PHE A 303 13.00 1.91 -5.96
CA PHE A 303 13.71 3.18 -5.97
C PHE A 303 14.41 3.50 -4.64
N ASP A 304 14.14 2.73 -3.59
CA ASP A 304 14.74 2.83 -2.27
C ASP A 304 14.76 1.47 -1.54
N GLU A 305 15.35 1.41 -0.36
CA GLU A 305 15.47 0.21 0.47
C GLU A 305 14.08 -0.34 0.84
N LYS A 306 13.09 0.52 1.15
CA LYS A 306 11.72 0.12 1.46
C LYS A 306 11.08 -0.61 0.29
N SER A 307 11.11 -0.03 -0.90
CA SER A 307 10.54 -0.64 -2.10
C SER A 307 11.26 -1.94 -2.48
N LEU A 308 12.57 -2.01 -2.26
CA LEU A 308 13.34 -3.23 -2.50
C LEU A 308 12.96 -4.34 -1.53
N ILE A 309 12.80 -4.05 -0.23
CA ILE A 309 12.29 -5.01 0.76
C ILE A 309 10.89 -5.49 0.39
N GLN A 310 10.00 -4.58 -0.04
CA GLN A 310 8.65 -4.96 -0.50
C GLN A 310 8.69 -5.95 -1.67
N VAL A 311 9.61 -5.77 -2.62
CA VAL A 311 9.81 -6.70 -3.74
C VAL A 311 10.36 -8.05 -3.27
N LEU A 312 11.32 -8.05 -2.36
CA LEU A 312 11.87 -9.30 -1.80
C LEU A 312 10.80 -10.07 -1.02
N ASN A 313 9.98 -9.39 -0.24
CA ASN A 313 8.82 -9.98 0.43
C ASN A 313 7.80 -10.54 -0.58
N LEU A 314 7.55 -9.84 -1.69
CA LEU A 314 6.72 -10.31 -2.78
C LEU A 314 7.28 -11.61 -3.40
N LYS A 315 8.58 -11.65 -3.70
CA LYS A 315 9.27 -12.83 -4.24
C LYS A 315 9.26 -14.00 -3.25
N THR A 316 9.40 -13.72 -1.95
CA THR A 316 9.25 -14.71 -0.88
C THR A 316 7.85 -15.34 -0.93
N LEU A 317 6.79 -14.54 -1.01
CA LEU A 317 5.41 -15.04 -1.11
C LEU A 317 5.19 -15.91 -2.37
N ILE A 318 5.71 -15.50 -3.52
CA ILE A 318 5.61 -16.28 -4.75
C ILE A 318 6.31 -17.62 -4.60
N ALA A 319 7.55 -17.61 -4.10
CA ALA A 319 8.33 -18.83 -3.91
C ALA A 319 7.64 -19.78 -2.91
N THR A 320 7.11 -19.25 -1.80
CA THR A 320 6.47 -20.05 -0.74
C THR A 320 5.10 -20.57 -1.15
N ASN A 321 4.20 -19.69 -1.61
CA ASN A 321 2.79 -20.03 -1.76
C ASN A 321 2.49 -20.67 -3.14
N ILE A 322 3.18 -20.22 -4.17
CA ILE A 322 2.90 -20.64 -5.54
C ILE A 322 3.87 -21.75 -6.00
N ARG A 323 5.18 -21.53 -5.81
CA ARG A 323 6.19 -22.46 -6.30
C ARG A 323 6.53 -23.59 -5.33
N LYS A 324 6.26 -23.40 -4.03
CA LYS A 324 6.68 -24.31 -2.96
C LYS A 324 8.20 -24.51 -2.92
N ASP A 325 8.96 -23.51 -3.40
CA ASP A 325 10.41 -23.47 -3.36
C ASP A 325 10.88 -22.73 -2.09
N TYR A 326 10.87 -23.47 -1.00
CA TYR A 326 11.24 -22.90 0.31
C TYR A 326 12.70 -22.45 0.38
N SER A 327 13.62 -23.10 -0.36
CA SER A 327 15.02 -22.71 -0.40
C SER A 327 15.17 -21.28 -0.95
N LYS A 328 14.51 -21.02 -2.08
CA LYS A 328 14.53 -19.71 -2.73
C LYS A 328 13.76 -18.66 -1.93
N ALA A 329 12.69 -19.08 -1.26
CA ALA A 329 11.94 -18.21 -0.36
C ALA A 329 12.83 -17.74 0.82
N PHE A 330 13.59 -18.63 1.42
CA PHE A 330 14.56 -18.28 2.47
C PHE A 330 15.64 -17.32 1.96
N GLU A 331 16.19 -17.55 0.75
CA GLU A 331 17.17 -16.65 0.14
C GLU A 331 16.64 -15.22 0.00
N TYR A 332 15.43 -15.05 -0.55
CA TYR A 332 14.80 -13.73 -0.68
C TYR A 332 14.50 -13.08 0.68
N ASN A 333 13.98 -13.87 1.62
CA ASN A 333 13.68 -13.39 2.95
C ASN A 333 14.94 -12.95 3.70
N GLN A 334 16.05 -13.69 3.59
CA GLN A 334 17.31 -13.31 4.18
C GLN A 334 17.86 -12.02 3.58
N GLN A 335 17.81 -11.85 2.26
CA GLN A 335 18.19 -10.59 1.61
C GLN A 335 17.35 -9.41 2.14
N ALA A 336 16.04 -9.60 2.34
CA ALA A 336 15.18 -8.58 2.91
C ALA A 336 15.59 -8.21 4.34
N LEU A 337 15.94 -9.21 5.19
CA LEU A 337 16.42 -8.99 6.55
C LEU A 337 17.75 -8.26 6.59
N GLU A 338 18.68 -8.58 5.69
CA GLU A 338 20.00 -7.92 5.58
C GLU A 338 19.85 -6.43 5.23
N ILE A 339 18.99 -6.12 4.24
CA ILE A 339 18.70 -4.72 3.87
C ILE A 339 17.99 -4.01 5.03
N LEU A 340 17.04 -4.66 5.68
CA LEU A 340 16.32 -4.12 6.82
C LEU A 340 17.27 -3.73 7.96
N GLN A 341 18.24 -4.60 8.28
CA GLN A 341 19.23 -4.33 9.31
C GLN A 341 20.12 -3.12 8.97
N GLN A 342 20.49 -2.96 7.70
CA GLN A 342 21.30 -1.83 7.25
C GLN A 342 20.51 -0.52 7.19
N ALA A 343 19.21 -0.61 6.91
CA ALA A 343 18.32 0.55 6.73
C ALA A 343 17.74 1.09 8.06
N GLN A 344 18.02 0.47 9.20
CA GLN A 344 17.41 0.82 10.49
C GLN A 344 17.58 2.30 10.87
N GLU A 345 18.75 2.88 10.62
CA GLU A 345 19.03 4.29 10.94
C GLU A 345 18.61 5.25 9.81
N ALA A 346 18.53 4.75 8.57
CA ALA A 346 18.26 5.56 7.40
C ALA A 346 16.78 5.62 7.03
N MET A 347 16.02 4.58 7.39
CA MET A 347 14.60 4.49 7.06
C MET A 347 13.75 5.15 8.15
N PRO A 348 12.72 5.93 7.77
CA PRO A 348 11.74 6.45 8.72
C PRO A 348 11.14 5.35 9.59
N SER A 349 11.00 5.58 10.89
CA SER A 349 10.61 4.53 11.85
C SER A 349 9.28 3.85 11.53
N GLY A 350 8.28 4.58 11.03
CA GLY A 350 6.99 3.99 10.61
C GLY A 350 7.15 3.06 9.40
N ASP A 351 7.96 3.46 8.42
CA ASP A 351 8.25 2.66 7.22
C ASP A 351 9.08 1.43 7.57
N TYR A 352 10.11 1.61 8.40
CA TYR A 352 10.94 0.53 8.91
C TYR A 352 10.09 -0.54 9.61
N LEU A 353 9.19 -0.12 10.50
CA LEU A 353 8.29 -0.99 11.22
C LEU A 353 7.36 -1.78 10.31
N ALA A 354 6.75 -1.11 9.35
CA ALA A 354 5.81 -1.74 8.43
C ALA A 354 6.47 -2.86 7.60
N VAL A 355 7.67 -2.60 7.04
CA VAL A 355 8.38 -3.63 6.27
C VAL A 355 9.00 -4.71 7.16
N MET A 356 9.48 -4.36 8.36
CA MET A 356 10.02 -5.29 9.34
C MET A 356 8.98 -6.33 9.75
N GLN A 357 7.78 -5.91 10.07
CA GLN A 357 6.69 -6.80 10.46
C GLN A 357 6.35 -7.83 9.38
N ILE A 358 6.21 -7.36 8.13
CA ILE A 358 5.93 -8.24 7.00
C ILE A 358 7.06 -9.24 6.83
N THR A 359 8.32 -8.80 6.90
CA THR A 359 9.49 -9.65 6.70
C THR A 359 9.60 -10.71 7.80
N LEU A 360 9.44 -10.31 9.07
CA LEU A 360 9.48 -11.26 10.21
C LEU A 360 8.30 -12.23 10.20
N HIS A 361 7.12 -11.77 9.82
CA HIS A 361 5.97 -12.66 9.65
C HIS A 361 6.24 -13.73 8.58
N GLN A 362 6.83 -13.35 7.46
CA GLN A 362 7.22 -14.29 6.41
C GLN A 362 8.32 -15.25 6.87
N THR A 363 9.28 -14.77 7.67
CA THR A 363 10.31 -15.63 8.27
C THR A 363 9.68 -16.73 9.12
N ALA A 364 8.75 -16.36 10.01
CA ALA A 364 8.07 -17.31 10.85
C ALA A 364 7.24 -18.32 10.03
N TYR A 365 6.49 -17.83 9.04
CA TYR A 365 5.70 -18.68 8.13
C TYR A 365 6.58 -19.67 7.33
N LEU A 366 7.78 -19.25 6.89
CA LEU A 366 8.73 -20.13 6.22
C LEU A 366 9.24 -21.24 7.17
N LEU A 367 9.56 -20.89 8.41
CA LEU A 367 10.01 -21.85 9.43
C LEU A 367 8.90 -22.87 9.74
N GLU A 368 7.66 -22.45 9.83
CA GLU A 368 6.50 -23.35 9.97
C GLU A 368 6.37 -24.30 8.77
N ALA A 369 6.52 -23.79 7.55
CA ALA A 369 6.41 -24.58 6.31
C ALA A 369 7.45 -25.71 6.23
N ILE A 370 8.58 -25.57 6.90
CA ILE A 370 9.64 -26.62 7.01
C ILE A 370 9.61 -27.35 8.34
N HIS A 371 8.55 -27.17 9.16
CA HIS A 371 8.34 -27.81 10.45
C HIS A 371 9.32 -27.41 11.57
N GLU A 372 9.98 -26.24 11.43
CA GLU A 372 10.84 -25.66 12.46
C GLU A 372 10.02 -24.80 13.45
N TRP A 373 9.00 -25.41 14.06
CA TRP A 373 7.98 -24.74 14.89
C TRP A 373 8.55 -23.92 16.05
N LYS A 374 9.63 -24.41 16.68
CA LYS A 374 10.24 -23.71 17.79
C LYS A 374 10.92 -22.41 17.37
N GLN A 375 11.61 -22.43 16.24
CA GLN A 375 12.25 -21.24 15.69
C GLN A 375 11.18 -20.24 15.20
N ALA A 376 10.10 -20.73 14.59
CA ALA A 376 8.98 -19.89 14.20
C ALA A 376 8.37 -19.16 15.41
N GLU A 377 8.13 -19.88 16.52
CA GLU A 377 7.64 -19.30 17.78
C GLU A 377 8.60 -18.23 18.33
N GLU A 378 9.90 -18.46 18.31
CA GLU A 378 10.91 -17.49 18.75
C GLU A 378 10.88 -16.21 17.90
N VAL A 379 10.69 -16.32 16.59
CA VAL A 379 10.57 -15.17 15.67
C VAL A 379 9.27 -14.39 15.95
N TYR A 380 8.13 -15.07 16.14
CA TYR A 380 6.86 -14.41 16.50
C TYR A 380 6.96 -13.68 17.83
N LEU A 381 7.53 -14.31 18.85
CA LEU A 381 7.72 -13.70 20.17
C LEU A 381 8.67 -12.51 20.13
N SER A 382 9.76 -12.61 19.35
CA SER A 382 10.68 -11.51 19.15
C SER A 382 10.00 -10.32 18.46
N ASN A 383 9.17 -10.59 17.45
CA ASN A 383 8.41 -9.56 16.76
C ASN A 383 7.38 -8.88 17.67
N ILE A 384 6.66 -9.67 18.49
CA ILE A 384 5.73 -9.14 19.50
C ILE A 384 6.47 -8.26 20.51
N LYS A 385 7.62 -8.71 21.01
CA LYS A 385 8.44 -7.92 21.95
C LYS A 385 8.92 -6.60 21.36
N ASN A 386 9.42 -6.63 20.13
CA ASN A 386 9.84 -5.42 19.42
C ASN A 386 8.67 -4.44 19.26
N LEU A 387 7.47 -4.94 18.98
CA LEU A 387 6.26 -4.12 18.90
C LEU A 387 5.87 -3.54 20.28
N GLU A 388 6.00 -4.32 21.35
CA GLU A 388 5.74 -3.84 22.73
C GLU A 388 6.72 -2.74 23.17
N GLU A 389 8.00 -2.89 22.85
CA GLU A 389 9.02 -1.88 23.14
C GLU A 389 8.74 -0.57 22.39
N GLN A 390 8.23 -0.67 21.16
CA GLN A 390 7.86 0.48 20.35
C GLN A 390 6.56 1.13 20.80
N ILE A 391 5.58 0.35 21.31
CA ILE A 391 4.38 0.86 21.97
C ILE A 391 4.76 1.73 23.18
N ALA A 392 5.76 1.32 23.96
CA ALA A 392 6.20 2.04 25.13
C ALA A 392 6.85 3.40 24.79
N VAL A 393 7.39 3.53 23.58
CA VAL A 393 8.12 4.74 23.12
C VAL A 393 7.27 5.60 22.17
N SER A 394 6.24 5.05 21.54
CA SER A 394 5.39 5.72 20.56
C SER A 394 4.14 6.32 21.20
N ASP A 395 3.86 7.58 20.88
CA ASP A 395 2.56 8.22 21.22
C ASP A 395 1.38 7.59 20.46
N ASN A 396 1.64 6.76 19.41
CA ASN A 396 0.61 6.06 18.63
C ASN A 396 0.40 4.63 19.10
N GLN A 397 -0.09 4.48 20.33
CA GLN A 397 -0.33 3.19 20.97
C GLN A 397 -1.40 2.34 20.27
N LEU A 398 -2.33 2.94 19.54
CA LEU A 398 -3.47 2.23 18.94
C LEU A 398 -3.04 1.40 17.73
N PHE A 399 -2.30 1.99 16.79
CA PHE A 399 -1.79 1.31 15.59
C PHE A 399 -0.98 0.06 15.94
N ILE A 400 -0.12 0.18 16.95
CA ILE A 400 0.77 -0.89 17.38
C ILE A 400 0.01 -2.00 18.13
N ARG A 401 -1.06 -1.67 18.89
CA ARG A 401 -1.95 -2.67 19.52
C ARG A 401 -2.70 -3.52 18.48
N ILE A 402 -3.09 -2.92 17.35
CA ILE A 402 -3.80 -3.63 16.26
C ILE A 402 -2.85 -4.59 15.57
N GLN A 403 -1.65 -4.14 15.24
CA GLN A 403 -0.60 -4.99 14.66
C GLN A 403 -0.25 -6.16 15.59
N LYS A 404 -0.19 -5.92 16.91
CA LYS A 404 0.00 -6.95 17.91
C LYS A 404 -1.16 -7.95 17.95
N GLY A 405 -2.41 -7.47 17.85
CA GLY A 405 -3.60 -8.32 17.76
C GLY A 405 -3.55 -9.25 16.56
N SER A 406 -3.23 -8.71 15.37
CA SER A 406 -3.10 -9.49 14.14
C SER A 406 -2.02 -10.57 14.20
N LEU A 407 -0.87 -10.26 14.82
CA LEU A 407 0.20 -11.25 15.04
C LEU A 407 -0.18 -12.31 16.05
N LEU A 408 -0.86 -11.94 17.14
CA LEU A 408 -1.34 -12.87 18.15
C LEU A 408 -2.41 -13.81 17.58
N ASP A 409 -3.28 -13.30 16.72
CA ASP A 409 -4.32 -14.07 16.04
C ASP A 409 -3.72 -15.08 15.06
N SER A 410 -2.69 -14.68 14.31
CA SER A 410 -1.92 -15.60 13.45
C SER A 410 -1.28 -16.70 14.26
N TYR A 411 -0.58 -16.34 15.35
CA TYR A 411 0.07 -17.29 16.27
C TYR A 411 -0.91 -18.25 16.96
N THR A 412 -2.10 -17.76 17.36
CA THR A 412 -3.10 -18.61 18.04
C THR A 412 -3.93 -19.45 17.07
N SER A 413 -4.11 -18.99 15.84
CA SER A 413 -4.81 -19.74 14.79
C SER A 413 -4.04 -20.99 14.39
N ASP A 414 -2.72 -20.87 14.23
CA ASP A 414 -1.87 -22.00 13.83
C ASP A 414 -1.69 -23.03 14.95
N ARG A 415 -1.64 -22.62 16.23
CA ARG A 415 -1.65 -23.58 17.35
C ARG A 415 -2.89 -24.46 17.41
N LYS A 416 -4.06 -23.97 16.95
CA LYS A 416 -5.28 -24.78 16.90
C LYS A 416 -5.28 -25.82 15.78
N SER A 417 -4.42 -25.66 14.77
CA SER A 417 -4.26 -26.63 13.69
C SER A 417 -3.28 -27.77 14.00
N VAL A 418 -2.51 -27.65 15.09
CA VAL A 418 -1.47 -28.61 15.51
C VAL A 418 -1.92 -29.51 16.67
N VAL A 419 -3.09 -29.24 17.27
CA VAL A 419 -3.76 -30.11 18.29
C VAL A 419 -4.96 -30.79 17.66
#